data_c7cb82c0c4ca3d859db55b0fa6951c79
#
_entry.id   c7cb82c0c4ca3d859db55b0fa6951c79
#
_cell.length_a   1.000
_cell.length_b   1.000
_cell.length_c   1.000
_cell.angle_alpha   90.00
_cell.angle_beta   90.00
_cell.angle_gamma   90.00
#
_symmetry.space_group_name_H-M   'P 1'
#
loop_
_entity.id
_entity.type
_entity.pdbx_description
1 polymer ?
#
loop_
_entity_poly.entity_id
_entity_poly.type
_entity_poly.pdbx_seq_one_letter_code
_entity_poly.pdbx_strand_id
1 'polypeptide(L)'
;MMVKQDLINKVLLSIEGYNPIIEIDSTILNNDEVFLFDKMYELMGLIVQKYTNDDDEIILDLSSGTPQIISALFALNRINDYNTQAIQVATPKNGANREYKPLTDSEIDALIVENQDNSLDFVDRSIKDKSEKFTQALVKRHLRSLISSFDYQAAEAIINRKEYNKLLSKKRIAYIREKLNDFSRVFKNQSILSDILSFPLEDSQKKALNYYLMIDVLKEREHIADVLIKAKSLAEFVIEETIKKDHECLIVFDGNLPKLNPSFPDCEAILDDIDKKMKKSRGIEDTEERIFSVQSTLNLLSYLNILEFYEYDSQLQTAINGILSLNGERNKVAHGLSEIDTRLLSRKKLKQLSENLRLLLVDCLDIDSSYFNYYDKQNEELIKMLE
;
A
#
# COMPACT_ATOMS: atom_id res chain seq x y z
N MET A 1 7.04 -0.13 -50.22
CA MET A 1 7.86 0.12 -49.06
C MET A 1 9.24 0.65 -49.41
N MET A 2 9.95 0.05 -50.38
CA MET A 2 11.28 0.54 -50.85
C MET A 2 11.27 2.01 -51.32
N VAL A 3 10.21 2.47 -52.01
CA VAL A 3 10.10 3.85 -52.52
C VAL A 3 10.12 4.91 -51.39
N LYS A 4 9.58 4.62 -50.21
CA LYS A 4 9.62 5.55 -49.07
C LYS A 4 11.00 5.65 -48.42
N GLN A 5 11.75 4.57 -48.40
CA GLN A 5 13.09 4.48 -47.83
C GLN A 5 14.06 5.38 -48.63
N ASP A 6 14.04 5.30 -49.97
CA ASP A 6 14.87 6.13 -50.85
C ASP A 6 14.52 7.63 -50.67
N LEU A 7 13.25 7.96 -50.48
CA LEU A 7 12.81 9.33 -50.25
C LEU A 7 13.34 9.87 -48.92
N ILE A 8 13.19 9.12 -47.81
CA ILE A 8 13.67 9.52 -46.51
C ILE A 8 15.19 9.74 -46.53
N ASN A 9 15.93 8.79 -47.14
CA ASN A 9 17.39 8.93 -47.29
C ASN A 9 17.77 10.16 -48.08
N LYS A 10 17.15 10.40 -49.25
CA LYS A 10 17.40 11.56 -50.10
C LYS A 10 17.13 12.87 -49.34
N VAL A 11 15.99 12.96 -48.59
CA VAL A 11 15.62 14.14 -47.87
C VAL A 11 16.58 14.43 -46.71
N LEU A 12 16.88 13.40 -45.88
CA LEU A 12 17.78 13.58 -44.73
C LEU A 12 19.22 13.91 -45.13
N LEU A 13 19.72 13.29 -46.18
CA LEU A 13 21.07 13.54 -46.69
C LEU A 13 21.18 14.86 -47.49
N SER A 14 20.06 15.50 -47.84
CA SER A 14 20.04 16.83 -48.51
C SER A 14 20.19 17.99 -47.56
N ILE A 15 20.09 17.76 -46.23
CA ILE A 15 20.22 18.80 -45.20
C ILE A 15 21.70 19.14 -45.02
N GLU A 16 22.10 20.36 -45.34
CA GLU A 16 23.50 20.80 -45.29
C GLU A 16 24.04 20.68 -43.83
N GLY A 17 25.19 19.99 -43.70
CA GLY A 17 25.84 19.79 -42.40
C GLY A 17 25.23 18.69 -41.54
N TYR A 18 24.17 18.00 -42.01
CA TYR A 18 23.54 16.89 -41.25
C TYR A 18 23.89 15.56 -41.92
N ASN A 19 24.71 14.77 -41.27
CA ASN A 19 25.17 13.45 -41.74
C ASN A 19 24.72 12.35 -40.79
N PRO A 20 23.43 12.00 -40.72
CA PRO A 20 22.95 10.97 -39.83
C PRO A 20 23.36 9.57 -40.29
N ILE A 21 23.56 8.65 -39.35
CA ILE A 21 23.56 7.21 -39.64
C ILE A 21 22.09 6.79 -39.69
N ILE A 22 21.66 6.30 -40.85
CA ILE A 22 20.28 5.88 -41.05
C ILE A 22 20.23 4.35 -41.05
N GLU A 23 19.63 3.78 -40.01
CA GLU A 23 19.34 2.35 -39.92
C GLU A 23 17.85 2.11 -40.17
N ILE A 24 17.55 1.12 -41.01
CA ILE A 24 16.17 0.77 -41.34
C ILE A 24 15.93 -0.67 -40.92
N ASP A 25 15.03 -0.82 -39.91
CA ASP A 25 14.52 -2.12 -39.58
C ASP A 25 13.41 -2.51 -40.55
N SER A 26 13.68 -3.56 -41.36
CA SER A 26 12.78 -4.03 -42.41
C SER A 26 11.97 -5.26 -41.99
N THR A 27 11.62 -5.38 -40.71
CA THR A 27 10.77 -6.45 -40.23
C THR A 27 9.43 -6.44 -40.98
N ILE A 28 9.15 -7.52 -41.70
CA ILE A 28 7.90 -7.68 -42.45
C ILE A 28 6.87 -8.31 -41.52
N LEU A 29 5.78 -7.56 -41.28
CA LEU A 29 4.63 -8.05 -40.56
C LEU A 29 3.53 -8.50 -41.48
N ASN A 30 2.80 -9.54 -41.11
CA ASN A 30 1.60 -9.92 -41.81
C ASN A 30 0.51 -8.85 -41.66
N ASN A 31 -0.35 -8.71 -42.68
CA ASN A 31 -1.44 -7.72 -42.60
C ASN A 31 -2.34 -7.91 -41.37
N ASP A 32 -2.48 -9.15 -40.92
CA ASP A 32 -3.27 -9.51 -39.73
C ASP A 32 -2.59 -9.18 -38.38
N GLU A 33 -1.34 -8.74 -38.40
CA GLU A 33 -0.57 -8.40 -37.16
C GLU A 33 -0.34 -6.90 -37.02
N VAL A 34 -0.32 -6.14 -38.11
CA VAL A 34 0.03 -4.70 -38.13
C VAL A 34 -0.93 -3.84 -37.30
N PHE A 35 -2.20 -4.29 -37.17
CA PHE A 35 -3.20 -3.56 -36.37
C PHE A 35 -3.26 -4.00 -34.90
N LEU A 36 -2.49 -5.03 -34.48
CA LEU A 36 -2.47 -5.51 -33.11
C LEU A 36 -1.53 -4.67 -32.28
N PHE A 37 -2.07 -4.03 -31.24
CA PHE A 37 -1.28 -3.19 -30.33
C PHE A 37 -0.14 -3.98 -29.67
N ASP A 38 -0.43 -5.17 -29.12
CA ASP A 38 0.55 -5.98 -28.41
C ASP A 38 1.74 -6.36 -29.29
N LYS A 39 1.48 -6.70 -30.57
CA LYS A 39 2.55 -6.98 -31.54
C LYS A 39 3.42 -5.76 -31.82
N MET A 40 2.80 -4.58 -31.95
CA MET A 40 3.56 -3.35 -32.12
C MET A 40 4.34 -2.98 -30.87
N TYR A 41 3.78 -3.21 -29.69
CA TYR A 41 4.45 -2.97 -28.43
C TYR A 41 5.69 -3.86 -28.25
N GLU A 42 5.56 -5.16 -28.51
CA GLU A 42 6.68 -6.12 -28.48
C GLU A 42 7.79 -5.71 -29.48
N LEU A 43 7.42 -5.44 -30.75
CA LEU A 43 8.37 -5.08 -31.80
C LEU A 43 9.10 -3.76 -31.49
N MET A 44 8.36 -2.72 -31.13
CA MET A 44 8.95 -1.42 -30.78
C MET A 44 9.82 -1.53 -29.53
N GLY A 45 9.42 -2.36 -28.56
CA GLY A 45 10.21 -2.65 -27.36
C GLY A 45 11.56 -3.28 -27.68
N LEU A 46 11.60 -4.27 -28.59
CA LEU A 46 12.85 -4.90 -29.05
C LEU A 46 13.76 -3.89 -29.79
N ILE A 47 13.18 -3.02 -30.62
CA ILE A 47 13.92 -1.98 -31.32
C ILE A 47 14.51 -0.98 -30.32
N VAL A 48 13.70 -0.47 -29.38
CA VAL A 48 14.18 0.47 -28.36
C VAL A 48 15.29 -0.18 -27.52
N GLN A 49 15.11 -1.42 -27.08
CA GLN A 49 16.08 -2.16 -26.29
C GLN A 49 17.42 -2.34 -27.04
N LYS A 50 17.40 -2.59 -28.35
CA LYS A 50 18.60 -2.75 -29.19
C LYS A 50 19.50 -1.52 -29.16
N TYR A 51 18.90 -0.32 -29.05
CA TYR A 51 19.61 0.96 -29.08
C TYR A 51 19.78 1.60 -27.69
N THR A 52 19.33 0.93 -26.61
CA THR A 52 19.49 1.46 -25.25
C THR A 52 20.86 1.12 -24.71
N ASN A 53 21.70 2.13 -24.57
CA ASN A 53 22.94 2.11 -23.80
C ASN A 53 22.84 3.10 -22.66
N ASP A 54 23.64 2.92 -21.60
CA ASP A 54 23.55 3.74 -20.37
C ASP A 54 23.75 5.25 -20.61
N ASP A 55 24.48 5.61 -21.64
CA ASP A 55 24.85 7.00 -21.95
C ASP A 55 24.00 7.64 -23.09
N ASP A 56 23.15 6.88 -23.76
CA ASP A 56 22.39 7.35 -24.93
C ASP A 56 21.00 7.84 -24.54
N GLU A 57 20.58 8.98 -25.09
CA GLU A 57 19.20 9.47 -25.04
C GLU A 57 18.46 9.05 -26.32
N ILE A 58 17.41 8.26 -26.19
CA ILE A 58 16.57 7.83 -27.29
C ILE A 58 15.39 8.81 -27.46
N ILE A 59 15.27 9.41 -28.62
CA ILE A 59 14.15 10.29 -28.95
C ILE A 59 13.11 9.50 -29.76
N LEU A 60 11.89 9.38 -29.22
CA LEU A 60 10.76 8.72 -29.87
C LEU A 60 9.84 9.74 -30.52
N ASP A 61 9.73 9.74 -31.85
CA ASP A 61 8.77 10.59 -32.56
C ASP A 61 7.37 9.94 -32.56
N LEU A 62 6.42 10.62 -31.92
CA LEU A 62 5.02 10.23 -31.82
C LEU A 62 4.12 10.85 -32.90
N SER A 63 4.69 11.54 -33.88
CA SER A 63 3.93 12.28 -34.90
C SER A 63 3.69 11.45 -36.15
N SER A 64 4.48 10.41 -36.37
CA SER A 64 4.48 9.62 -37.59
C SER A 64 4.39 8.11 -37.32
N GLY A 65 3.62 7.42 -38.14
CA GLY A 65 3.40 5.98 -38.02
C GLY A 65 1.93 5.62 -37.97
N THR A 66 1.65 4.31 -37.88
CA THR A 66 0.28 3.85 -37.63
C THR A 66 -0.13 4.17 -36.20
N PRO A 67 -1.44 4.29 -35.89
CA PRO A 67 -1.90 4.52 -34.53
C PRO A 67 -1.34 3.50 -33.52
N GLN A 68 -1.16 2.26 -33.94
CA GLN A 68 -0.62 1.21 -33.09
C GLN A 68 0.86 1.42 -32.75
N ILE A 69 1.68 1.82 -33.73
CA ILE A 69 3.09 2.15 -33.52
C ILE A 69 3.21 3.35 -32.57
N ILE A 70 2.47 4.43 -32.84
CA ILE A 70 2.47 5.63 -32.01
C ILE A 70 2.07 5.30 -30.58
N SER A 71 1.01 4.51 -30.40
CA SER A 71 0.54 4.08 -29.08
C SER A 71 1.56 3.19 -28.38
N ALA A 72 2.25 2.29 -29.10
CA ALA A 72 3.29 1.44 -28.55
C ALA A 72 4.50 2.25 -28.07
N LEU A 73 5.00 3.18 -28.91
CA LEU A 73 6.10 4.07 -28.54
C LEU A 73 5.74 4.97 -27.34
N PHE A 74 4.51 5.50 -27.32
CA PHE A 74 4.00 6.25 -26.17
C PHE A 74 3.99 5.41 -24.90
N ALA A 75 3.48 4.18 -24.96
CA ALA A 75 3.45 3.27 -23.80
C ALA A 75 4.86 2.91 -23.33
N LEU A 76 5.78 2.60 -24.24
CA LEU A 76 7.19 2.32 -23.92
C LEU A 76 7.85 3.49 -23.18
N ASN A 77 7.64 4.71 -23.67
CA ASN A 77 8.19 5.90 -23.00
C ASN A 77 7.62 6.13 -21.58
N ARG A 78 6.42 5.62 -21.27
CA ARG A 78 5.73 5.89 -20.00
C ARG A 78 5.81 4.76 -18.97
N ILE A 79 6.01 3.54 -19.42
CA ILE A 79 5.91 2.34 -18.57
C ILE A 79 7.29 1.73 -18.32
N ASN A 80 8.20 1.82 -19.29
CA ASN A 80 9.51 1.19 -19.20
C ASN A 80 10.59 2.13 -18.67
N ASP A 81 11.61 1.55 -18.04
CA ASP A 81 12.75 2.26 -17.44
C ASP A 81 13.84 2.66 -18.48
N TYR A 82 13.47 2.74 -19.77
CA TYR A 82 14.40 3.20 -20.79
C TYR A 82 14.60 4.72 -20.72
N ASN A 83 15.83 5.19 -20.95
CA ASN A 83 16.16 6.60 -21.07
C ASN A 83 15.63 7.15 -22.41
N THR A 84 14.31 7.31 -22.50
CA THR A 84 13.63 7.77 -23.70
C THR A 84 12.94 9.11 -23.50
N GLN A 85 13.00 9.96 -24.51
CA GLN A 85 12.24 11.19 -24.61
C GLN A 85 11.26 11.08 -25.77
N ALA A 86 10.00 11.41 -25.55
CA ALA A 86 8.99 11.47 -26.62
C ALA A 86 8.84 12.90 -27.13
N ILE A 87 8.74 13.04 -28.44
CA ILE A 87 8.45 14.30 -29.11
C ILE A 87 7.23 14.17 -30.03
N GLN A 88 6.59 15.30 -30.28
CA GLN A 88 5.56 15.47 -31.28
C GLN A 88 5.96 16.61 -32.21
N VAL A 89 5.79 16.44 -33.52
CA VAL A 89 6.10 17.47 -34.52
C VAL A 89 4.81 18.05 -35.05
N ALA A 90 4.63 19.36 -34.93
CA ALA A 90 3.43 20.01 -35.43
C ALA A 90 3.39 19.95 -36.96
N THR A 91 2.22 19.67 -37.54
CA THR A 91 2.01 19.66 -39.00
C THR A 91 2.34 21.04 -39.60
N PRO A 92 3.09 21.10 -40.71
CA PRO A 92 3.34 22.37 -41.41
C PRO A 92 2.02 23.04 -41.82
N LYS A 93 1.99 24.40 -41.79
CA LYS A 93 0.78 25.18 -42.09
C LYS A 93 0.13 24.84 -43.45
N ASN A 94 0.91 24.37 -44.42
CA ASN A 94 0.46 24.05 -45.79
C ASN A 94 0.44 22.53 -46.08
N GLY A 95 0.64 21.66 -45.07
CA GLY A 95 0.76 20.23 -45.25
C GLY A 95 -0.47 19.49 -44.72
N ALA A 96 -1.61 19.60 -45.43
CA ALA A 96 -2.72 18.72 -45.17
C ALA A 96 -2.43 17.29 -45.71
N ASN A 97 -3.00 16.29 -45.08
CA ASN A 97 -2.95 14.88 -45.52
C ASN A 97 -3.37 14.80 -47.00
N ARG A 98 -2.40 14.84 -47.94
CA ARG A 98 -2.66 14.60 -49.34
C ARG A 98 -2.80 13.10 -49.57
N GLU A 99 -3.70 12.70 -50.49
CA GLU A 99 -3.75 11.33 -50.96
C GLU A 99 -2.36 10.92 -51.43
N TYR A 100 -1.91 9.76 -50.91
CA TYR A 100 -0.60 9.24 -51.22
C TYR A 100 -0.53 8.81 -52.70
N LYS A 101 0.20 9.59 -53.51
CA LYS A 101 0.61 9.20 -54.85
C LYS A 101 2.10 8.89 -54.84
N PRO A 102 2.57 7.86 -55.56
CA PRO A 102 4.00 7.67 -55.79
C PRO A 102 4.58 8.92 -56.42
N LEU A 103 5.58 9.53 -55.79
CA LEU A 103 6.27 10.70 -56.31
C LEU A 103 7.33 10.28 -57.34
N THR A 104 7.47 11.02 -58.41
CA THR A 104 8.58 10.90 -59.37
C THR A 104 9.83 11.52 -58.75
N ASP A 105 11.01 11.16 -59.29
CA ASP A 105 12.29 11.74 -58.79
C ASP A 105 12.33 13.27 -58.90
N SER A 106 11.74 13.85 -59.98
CA SER A 106 11.65 15.32 -60.15
C SER A 106 10.72 15.99 -59.10
N GLU A 107 9.66 15.28 -58.68
CA GLU A 107 8.78 15.78 -57.61
C GLU A 107 9.47 15.69 -56.25
N ILE A 108 10.30 14.69 -56.03
CA ILE A 108 11.11 14.56 -54.83
C ILE A 108 12.15 15.68 -54.78
N ASP A 109 12.86 15.94 -55.87
CA ASP A 109 13.85 17.01 -55.95
C ASP A 109 13.19 18.42 -55.71
N ALA A 110 12.01 18.63 -56.26
CA ALA A 110 11.25 19.85 -56.02
C ALA A 110 10.85 19.98 -54.50
N LEU A 111 10.41 18.91 -53.86
CA LEU A 111 10.09 18.91 -52.46
C LEU A 111 11.32 19.18 -51.55
N ILE A 112 12.50 18.68 -51.96
CA ILE A 112 13.77 18.98 -51.24
C ILE A 112 14.11 20.44 -51.34
N VAL A 113 13.98 21.02 -52.53
CA VAL A 113 14.26 22.47 -52.79
C VAL A 113 13.27 23.38 -52.04
N GLU A 114 11.99 22.97 -52.01
CA GLU A 114 10.91 23.71 -51.35
C GLU A 114 10.78 23.43 -49.88
N ASN A 115 11.63 22.55 -49.33
CA ASN A 115 11.55 22.16 -47.91
C ASN A 115 11.86 23.35 -47.01
N GLN A 116 10.85 23.81 -46.29
CA GLN A 116 10.97 24.96 -45.38
C GLN A 116 11.92 24.66 -44.21
N ASP A 117 12.18 23.40 -43.90
CA ASP A 117 13.12 23.03 -42.84
C ASP A 117 14.58 23.17 -43.26
N ASN A 118 14.87 23.38 -44.57
CA ASN A 118 16.17 23.77 -45.12
C ASN A 118 16.36 25.28 -45.31
N SER A 119 15.39 26.09 -44.94
CA SER A 119 15.45 27.53 -45.08
C SER A 119 16.18 28.21 -43.93
N LEU A 120 16.70 29.42 -44.18
CA LEU A 120 17.32 30.27 -43.15
C LEU A 120 16.34 30.65 -42.04
N ASP A 121 15.04 30.59 -42.31
CA ASP A 121 13.94 30.90 -41.40
C ASP A 121 13.36 29.60 -40.76
N PHE A 122 14.18 28.59 -40.62
CA PHE A 122 13.76 27.33 -39.98
C PHE A 122 13.14 27.56 -38.59
N VAL A 123 11.98 27.01 -38.38
CA VAL A 123 11.29 27.04 -37.08
C VAL A 123 11.15 25.63 -36.59
N ASP A 124 11.80 25.32 -35.45
CA ASP A 124 11.63 24.05 -34.79
C ASP A 124 10.16 23.86 -34.39
N ARG A 125 9.54 22.85 -34.95
CA ARG A 125 8.13 22.45 -34.69
C ARG A 125 8.02 21.30 -33.75
N SER A 126 9.14 20.80 -33.21
CA SER A 126 9.15 19.72 -32.25
C SER A 126 8.65 20.20 -30.90
N ILE A 127 7.80 19.40 -30.26
CA ILE A 127 7.27 19.67 -28.94
C ILE A 127 7.57 18.44 -28.09
N LYS A 128 8.30 18.64 -27.01
CA LYS A 128 8.54 17.57 -26.05
C LYS A 128 7.22 17.13 -25.42
N ASP A 129 6.87 15.84 -25.60
CA ASP A 129 5.67 15.29 -24.97
C ASP A 129 5.94 14.96 -23.50
N LYS A 130 5.36 15.74 -22.62
CA LYS A 130 5.45 15.53 -21.18
C LYS A 130 4.35 14.63 -20.64
N SER A 131 3.24 14.49 -21.34
CA SER A 131 2.02 13.75 -20.96
C SER A 131 1.66 13.88 -19.48
N GLU A 132 1.79 15.10 -18.94
CA GLU A 132 1.63 15.38 -17.50
C GLU A 132 0.27 14.87 -16.97
N LYS A 133 -0.81 15.09 -17.75
CA LYS A 133 -2.16 14.64 -17.35
C LYS A 133 -2.29 13.12 -17.28
N PHE A 134 -1.67 12.42 -18.23
CA PHE A 134 -1.68 10.96 -18.23
C PHE A 134 -0.90 10.40 -17.04
N THR A 135 0.31 10.89 -16.82
CA THR A 135 1.14 10.52 -15.65
C THR A 135 0.41 10.80 -14.34
N GLN A 136 -0.23 11.98 -14.23
CA GLN A 136 -1.05 12.34 -13.07
C GLN A 136 -2.19 11.31 -12.84
N ALA A 137 -2.88 10.92 -13.91
CA ALA A 137 -3.97 9.95 -13.81
C ALA A 137 -3.48 8.58 -13.32
N LEU A 138 -2.34 8.09 -13.83
CA LEU A 138 -1.71 6.85 -13.39
C LEU A 138 -1.31 6.91 -11.91
N VAL A 139 -0.63 7.98 -11.50
CA VAL A 139 -0.20 8.16 -10.09
C VAL A 139 -1.40 8.24 -9.15
N LYS A 140 -2.43 9.00 -9.52
CA LYS A 140 -3.68 9.05 -8.74
C LYS A 140 -4.32 7.67 -8.61
N ARG A 141 -4.39 6.91 -9.69
CA ARG A 141 -4.92 5.53 -9.67
C ARG A 141 -4.09 4.64 -8.74
N HIS A 142 -2.77 4.72 -8.80
CA HIS A 142 -1.86 3.94 -7.97
C HIS A 142 -2.01 4.32 -6.48
N LEU A 143 -2.04 5.62 -6.15
CA LEU A 143 -2.28 6.10 -4.80
C LEU A 143 -3.63 5.61 -4.25
N ARG A 144 -4.71 5.67 -5.05
CA ARG A 144 -6.01 5.12 -4.65
C ARG A 144 -5.92 3.64 -4.32
N SER A 145 -5.26 2.85 -5.16
CA SER A 145 -5.08 1.41 -4.91
C SER A 145 -4.34 1.14 -3.60
N LEU A 146 -3.24 1.84 -3.35
CA LEU A 146 -2.45 1.69 -2.12
C LEU A 146 -3.24 2.13 -0.87
N ILE A 147 -3.96 3.24 -0.93
CA ILE A 147 -4.81 3.70 0.17
C ILE A 147 -5.94 2.69 0.44
N SER A 148 -6.61 2.18 -0.61
CA SER A 148 -7.67 1.18 -0.48
C SER A 148 -7.17 -0.15 0.09
N SER A 149 -5.90 -0.50 -0.12
CA SER A 149 -5.26 -1.68 0.46
C SER A 149 -4.55 -1.41 1.79
N PHE A 150 -4.74 -0.22 2.38
CA PHE A 150 -4.12 0.22 3.63
C PHE A 150 -2.57 0.22 3.59
N ASP A 151 -1.97 0.30 2.39
CA ASP A 151 -0.51 0.39 2.26
C ASP A 151 -0.03 1.85 2.31
N TYR A 152 -0.15 2.43 3.48
CA TYR A 152 0.15 3.84 3.71
C TYR A 152 1.64 4.17 3.52
N GLN A 153 2.53 3.23 3.80
CA GLN A 153 3.98 3.45 3.63
C GLN A 153 4.35 3.59 2.16
N ALA A 154 3.81 2.72 1.30
CA ALA A 154 4.02 2.83 -0.15
C ALA A 154 3.33 4.08 -0.72
N ALA A 155 2.12 4.40 -0.26
CA ALA A 155 1.42 5.63 -0.68
C ALA A 155 2.19 6.89 -0.26
N GLU A 156 2.73 6.95 0.97
CA GLU A 156 3.60 8.02 1.46
C GLU A 156 4.86 8.17 0.61
N ALA A 157 5.52 7.07 0.29
CA ALA A 157 6.74 7.07 -0.54
C ALA A 157 6.47 7.65 -1.94
N ILE A 158 5.33 7.35 -2.54
CA ILE A 158 4.94 7.89 -3.85
C ILE A 158 4.61 9.38 -3.76
N ILE A 159 3.73 9.80 -2.85
CA ILE A 159 3.28 11.20 -2.79
C ILE A 159 4.41 12.17 -2.41
N ASN A 160 5.48 11.69 -1.78
CA ASN A 160 6.63 12.49 -1.39
C ASN A 160 7.64 12.73 -2.52
N ARG A 161 7.53 12.06 -3.66
CA ARG A 161 8.41 12.30 -4.81
C ARG A 161 8.22 13.73 -5.33
N LYS A 162 9.33 14.43 -5.59
CA LYS A 162 9.34 15.84 -6.04
C LYS A 162 8.56 16.07 -7.33
N GLU A 163 8.60 15.10 -8.22
CA GLU A 163 7.93 15.15 -9.54
C GLU A 163 6.39 15.22 -9.41
N TYR A 164 5.83 14.76 -8.30
CA TYR A 164 4.38 14.76 -8.07
C TYR A 164 3.86 15.96 -7.29
N ASN A 165 4.72 16.97 -7.02
CA ASN A 165 4.29 18.20 -6.35
C ASN A 165 3.21 18.98 -7.09
N LYS A 166 3.05 18.73 -8.40
CA LYS A 166 2.03 19.36 -9.26
C LYS A 166 0.81 18.46 -9.49
N LEU A 167 0.75 17.31 -8.84
CA LEU A 167 -0.33 16.32 -9.03
C LEU A 167 -1.71 16.88 -8.67
N LEU A 168 -1.74 17.66 -7.59
CA LEU A 168 -2.92 18.30 -7.03
C LEU A 168 -2.58 19.74 -6.60
N SER A 169 -3.57 20.47 -6.07
CA SER A 169 -3.29 21.75 -5.41
C SER A 169 -2.37 21.55 -4.20
N LYS A 170 -1.53 22.57 -3.92
CA LYS A 170 -0.58 22.52 -2.79
C LYS A 170 -1.26 22.15 -1.46
N LYS A 171 -2.47 22.68 -1.21
CA LYS A 171 -3.23 22.40 0.01
C LYS A 171 -3.64 20.92 0.12
N ARG A 172 -4.17 20.33 -0.97
CA ARG A 172 -4.57 18.92 -1.01
C ARG A 172 -3.36 17.99 -0.82
N ILE A 173 -2.26 18.25 -1.51
CA ILE A 173 -1.02 17.46 -1.37
C ILE A 173 -0.49 17.52 0.07
N ALA A 174 -0.46 18.69 0.68
CA ALA A 174 0.02 18.85 2.06
C ALA A 174 -0.82 18.03 3.04
N TYR A 175 -2.15 18.10 2.91
CA TYR A 175 -3.07 17.32 3.74
C TYR A 175 -2.89 15.81 3.56
N ILE A 176 -2.83 15.32 2.30
CA ILE A 176 -2.64 13.88 2.03
C ILE A 176 -1.30 13.40 2.60
N ARG A 177 -0.22 14.18 2.45
CA ARG A 177 1.10 13.85 3.00
C ARG A 177 1.09 13.78 4.51
N GLU A 178 0.48 14.74 5.16
CA GLU A 178 0.36 14.78 6.62
C GLU A 178 -0.37 13.55 7.14
N LYS A 179 -1.52 13.20 6.56
CA LYS A 179 -2.31 12.03 6.95
C LYS A 179 -1.57 10.72 6.69
N LEU A 180 -0.98 10.55 5.50
CA LEU A 180 -0.23 9.33 5.18
C LEU A 180 1.02 9.16 6.07
N ASN A 181 1.70 10.26 6.39
CA ASN A 181 2.83 10.21 7.33
C ASN A 181 2.37 9.84 8.75
N ASP A 182 1.25 10.38 9.22
CA ASP A 182 0.69 10.02 10.52
C ASP A 182 0.31 8.53 10.57
N PHE A 183 -0.39 8.03 9.56
CA PHE A 183 -0.72 6.61 9.44
C PHE A 183 0.54 5.73 9.39
N SER A 184 1.53 6.08 8.57
CA SER A 184 2.79 5.33 8.48
C SER A 184 3.52 5.24 9.82
N ARG A 185 3.49 6.30 10.63
CA ARG A 185 4.14 6.33 11.95
C ARG A 185 3.52 5.36 12.95
N VAL A 186 2.19 5.14 12.87
CA VAL A 186 1.50 4.13 13.70
C VAL A 186 2.11 2.75 13.49
N PHE A 187 2.32 2.36 12.22
CA PHE A 187 2.87 1.03 11.90
C PHE A 187 4.38 0.94 12.10
N LYS A 188 5.12 2.03 11.93
CA LYS A 188 6.59 2.06 12.13
C LYS A 188 6.97 2.09 13.62
N ASN A 189 6.30 2.92 14.40
CA ASN A 189 6.73 3.28 15.75
C ASN A 189 5.67 3.01 16.82
N GLN A 190 4.52 2.46 16.46
CA GLN A 190 3.35 2.30 17.34
C GLN A 190 2.89 3.62 17.98
N SER A 191 3.08 4.74 17.26
CA SER A 191 2.64 6.06 17.75
C SER A 191 1.10 6.12 17.75
N ILE A 192 0.55 6.97 18.61
CA ILE A 192 -0.88 7.25 18.59
C ILE A 192 -1.19 8.22 17.45
N LEU A 193 -2.27 7.95 16.69
CA LEU A 193 -2.76 8.85 15.65
C LEU A 193 -3.05 10.25 16.21
N SER A 194 -2.65 11.26 15.46
CA SER A 194 -2.86 12.66 15.87
C SER A 194 -4.34 12.99 16.11
N ASP A 195 -5.23 12.44 15.28
CA ASP A 195 -6.68 12.63 15.47
C ASP A 195 -7.18 11.98 16.76
N ILE A 196 -6.71 10.77 17.11
CA ILE A 196 -7.11 10.08 18.35
C ILE A 196 -6.69 10.87 19.59
N LEU A 197 -5.55 11.55 19.54
CA LEU A 197 -5.13 12.42 20.65
C LEU A 197 -6.14 13.53 20.91
N SER A 198 -6.88 13.98 19.90
CA SER A 198 -7.91 15.03 20.03
C SER A 198 -9.29 14.50 20.46
N PHE A 199 -9.51 13.18 20.48
CA PHE A 199 -10.79 12.62 20.88
C PHE A 199 -11.06 12.83 22.37
N PRO A 200 -12.33 13.00 22.78
CA PRO A 200 -12.74 13.16 24.17
C PRO A 200 -12.70 11.80 24.91
N LEU A 201 -11.56 11.16 24.91
CA LEU A 201 -11.29 9.86 25.53
C LEU A 201 -10.16 9.99 26.55
N GLU A 202 -10.14 9.10 27.53
CA GLU A 202 -9.04 8.95 28.47
C GLU A 202 -7.79 8.35 27.79
N ASP A 203 -6.63 8.48 28.41
CA ASP A 203 -5.36 8.00 27.83
C ASP A 203 -5.35 6.48 27.60
N SER A 204 -5.92 5.70 28.51
CA SER A 204 -6.08 4.24 28.36
C SER A 204 -6.99 3.90 27.19
N GLN A 205 -8.11 4.59 27.04
CA GLN A 205 -9.04 4.44 25.94
C GLN A 205 -8.38 4.79 24.58
N LYS A 206 -7.64 5.92 24.52
CA LYS A 206 -6.90 6.34 23.32
C LYS A 206 -5.87 5.29 22.89
N LYS A 207 -5.11 4.77 23.86
CA LYS A 207 -4.12 3.71 23.60
C LYS A 207 -4.79 2.44 23.07
N ALA A 208 -5.84 1.98 23.75
CA ALA A 208 -6.57 0.78 23.35
C ALA A 208 -7.21 0.90 21.97
N LEU A 209 -7.90 2.03 21.70
CA LEU A 209 -8.51 2.32 20.39
C LEU A 209 -7.46 2.34 19.28
N ASN A 210 -6.36 3.08 19.46
CA ASN A 210 -5.29 3.16 18.46
C ASN A 210 -4.69 1.78 18.16
N TYR A 211 -4.49 0.97 19.20
CA TYR A 211 -3.95 -0.37 19.04
C TYR A 211 -4.93 -1.31 18.34
N TYR A 212 -6.22 -1.22 18.64
CA TYR A 212 -7.27 -1.94 17.94
C TYR A 212 -7.34 -1.57 16.45
N LEU A 213 -7.34 -0.28 16.13
CA LEU A 213 -7.38 0.20 14.74
C LEU A 213 -6.15 -0.29 13.95
N MET A 214 -4.99 -0.37 14.58
CA MET A 214 -3.80 -0.97 13.96
C MET A 214 -4.00 -2.47 13.68
N ILE A 215 -4.60 -3.22 14.61
CA ILE A 215 -4.92 -4.65 14.42
C ILE A 215 -5.89 -4.82 13.25
N ASP A 216 -6.91 -3.98 13.15
CA ASP A 216 -7.93 -4.06 12.10
C ASP A 216 -7.30 -3.84 10.71
N VAL A 217 -6.42 -2.85 10.56
CA VAL A 217 -5.65 -2.64 9.32
C VAL A 217 -4.72 -3.83 9.02
N LEU A 218 -4.02 -4.38 10.02
CA LEU A 218 -3.16 -5.55 9.81
C LEU A 218 -3.97 -6.78 9.35
N LYS A 219 -5.20 -6.92 9.84
CA LYS A 219 -6.13 -7.97 9.41
C LYS A 219 -6.53 -7.78 7.93
N GLU A 220 -6.89 -6.55 7.52
CA GLU A 220 -7.22 -6.24 6.13
C GLU A 220 -6.01 -6.46 5.19
N ARG A 221 -4.80 -6.25 5.68
CA ARG A 221 -3.55 -6.54 4.96
C ARG A 221 -3.11 -8.01 5.04
N GLU A 222 -3.89 -8.88 5.67
CA GLU A 222 -3.59 -10.31 5.85
C GLU A 222 -2.28 -10.59 6.63
N HIS A 223 -1.85 -9.67 7.49
CA HIS A 223 -0.70 -9.85 8.39
C HIS A 223 -1.10 -10.64 9.64
N ILE A 224 -1.51 -11.89 9.44
CA ILE A 224 -2.20 -12.71 10.44
C ILE A 224 -1.34 -12.96 11.70
N ALA A 225 -0.04 -13.15 11.52
CA ALA A 225 0.89 -13.34 12.64
C ALA A 225 0.85 -12.16 13.63
N ASP A 226 0.96 -10.95 13.08
CA ASP A 226 0.91 -9.72 13.88
C ASP A 226 -0.45 -9.52 14.53
N VAL A 227 -1.54 -9.82 13.81
CA VAL A 227 -2.91 -9.77 14.36
C VAL A 227 -3.04 -10.64 15.59
N LEU A 228 -2.59 -11.90 15.57
CA LEU A 228 -2.72 -12.83 16.70
C LEU A 228 -1.91 -12.36 17.92
N ILE A 229 -0.67 -11.91 17.69
CA ILE A 229 0.20 -11.43 18.77
C ILE A 229 -0.41 -10.18 19.41
N LYS A 230 -0.81 -9.21 18.59
CA LYS A 230 -1.32 -7.92 19.04
C LYS A 230 -2.72 -8.02 19.67
N ALA A 231 -3.57 -8.90 19.17
CA ALA A 231 -4.90 -9.13 19.74
C ALA A 231 -4.85 -9.59 21.19
N LYS A 232 -3.93 -10.51 21.51
CA LYS A 232 -3.72 -10.95 22.89
C LYS A 232 -3.23 -9.80 23.78
N SER A 233 -2.24 -9.04 23.32
CA SER A 233 -1.71 -7.90 24.08
C SER A 233 -2.76 -6.82 24.33
N LEU A 234 -3.63 -6.55 23.35
CA LEU A 234 -4.75 -5.63 23.52
C LEU A 234 -5.74 -6.14 24.57
N ALA A 235 -6.13 -7.42 24.49
CA ALA A 235 -7.06 -8.01 25.45
C ALA A 235 -6.48 -7.98 26.88
N GLU A 236 -5.20 -8.33 27.05
CA GLU A 236 -4.51 -8.23 28.35
C GLU A 236 -4.54 -6.80 28.90
N PHE A 237 -4.22 -5.80 28.06
CA PHE A 237 -4.25 -4.40 28.46
C PHE A 237 -5.65 -3.94 28.88
N VAL A 238 -6.68 -4.25 28.07
CA VAL A 238 -8.06 -3.81 28.35
C VAL A 238 -8.56 -4.39 29.67
N ILE A 239 -8.33 -5.69 29.89
CA ILE A 239 -8.80 -6.35 31.11
C ILE A 239 -8.02 -5.89 32.33
N GLU A 240 -6.72 -5.67 32.19
CA GLU A 240 -5.89 -5.12 33.25
C GLU A 240 -6.39 -3.74 33.70
N GLU A 241 -6.69 -2.85 32.74
CA GLU A 241 -7.25 -1.52 33.06
C GLU A 241 -8.62 -1.62 33.73
N THR A 242 -9.46 -2.56 33.30
CA THR A 242 -10.77 -2.82 33.94
C THR A 242 -10.61 -3.28 35.37
N ILE A 243 -9.75 -4.27 35.62
CA ILE A 243 -9.48 -4.77 36.96
C ILE A 243 -8.92 -3.68 37.85
N LYS A 244 -8.01 -2.85 37.34
CA LYS A 244 -7.45 -1.72 38.10
C LYS A 244 -8.49 -0.67 38.49
N LYS A 245 -9.46 -0.44 37.59
CA LYS A 245 -10.56 0.50 37.87
C LYS A 245 -11.51 -0.01 38.93
N ASP A 246 -11.85 -1.30 38.89
CA ASP A 246 -12.83 -1.89 39.80
C ASP A 246 -12.23 -2.41 41.12
N HIS A 247 -10.96 -2.84 41.09
CA HIS A 247 -10.22 -3.39 42.23
C HIS A 247 -8.86 -2.69 42.38
N GLU A 248 -8.89 -1.47 42.86
CA GLU A 248 -7.68 -0.64 43.06
C GLU A 248 -6.63 -1.41 43.89
N CYS A 249 -5.39 -1.39 43.42
CA CYS A 249 -4.25 -2.06 44.06
C CYS A 249 -4.28 -3.61 44.01
N LEU A 250 -5.19 -4.28 43.36
CA LEU A 250 -5.14 -5.73 43.18
C LEU A 250 -3.92 -6.17 42.36
N ILE A 251 -3.56 -5.37 41.34
CA ILE A 251 -2.42 -5.63 40.46
C ILE A 251 -1.28 -4.70 40.79
N VAL A 252 -0.10 -5.25 41.00
CA VAL A 252 1.16 -4.52 41.19
C VAL A 252 2.15 -4.90 40.08
N PHE A 253 3.15 -4.05 39.89
CA PHE A 253 4.15 -4.26 38.84
C PHE A 253 5.55 -4.49 39.45
N ASP A 254 6.18 -5.58 39.01
CA ASP A 254 7.60 -5.83 39.22
C ASP A 254 8.33 -5.59 37.89
N GLY A 255 8.90 -4.39 37.76
CA GLY A 255 9.32 -3.86 36.46
C GLY A 255 8.11 -3.69 35.53
N ASN A 256 8.07 -4.45 34.44
CA ASN A 256 6.95 -4.45 33.47
C ASN A 256 6.03 -5.67 33.63
N LEU A 257 6.24 -6.49 34.65
CA LEU A 257 5.49 -7.75 34.83
C LEU A 257 4.35 -7.54 35.83
N PRO A 258 3.08 -7.69 35.41
CA PRO A 258 1.94 -7.58 36.31
C PRO A 258 1.86 -8.82 37.21
N LYS A 259 1.63 -8.58 38.51
CA LYS A 259 1.51 -9.60 39.55
C LYS A 259 0.34 -9.30 40.45
N LEU A 260 -0.16 -10.29 41.17
CA LEU A 260 -1.10 -10.06 42.26
C LEU A 260 -0.41 -9.39 43.44
N ASN A 261 -1.10 -8.42 44.04
CA ASN A 261 -0.63 -7.75 45.22
C ASN A 261 -0.80 -8.64 46.46
N PRO A 262 0.29 -9.06 47.14
CA PRO A 262 0.18 -9.92 48.31
C PRO A 262 -0.59 -9.29 49.49
N SER A 263 -0.66 -7.96 49.52
CA SER A 263 -1.35 -7.21 50.59
C SER A 263 -2.84 -6.96 50.26
N PHE A 264 -3.32 -7.42 49.09
CA PHE A 264 -4.73 -7.25 48.75
C PHE A 264 -5.59 -8.25 49.54
N PRO A 265 -6.76 -7.85 50.05
CA PRO A 265 -7.56 -8.70 50.93
C PRO A 265 -7.90 -10.09 50.33
N ASP A 266 -8.28 -10.12 49.08
CA ASP A 266 -8.72 -11.38 48.42
C ASP A 266 -7.56 -12.13 47.75
N CYS A 267 -6.30 -11.70 47.89
CA CYS A 267 -5.16 -12.25 47.17
C CYS A 267 -5.03 -13.76 47.32
N GLU A 268 -5.09 -14.26 48.57
CA GLU A 268 -4.97 -15.70 48.83
C GLU A 268 -6.12 -16.52 48.21
N ALA A 269 -7.37 -16.01 48.31
CA ALA A 269 -8.52 -16.67 47.72
C ALA A 269 -8.44 -16.74 46.19
N ILE A 270 -7.98 -15.64 45.53
CA ILE A 270 -7.74 -15.58 44.09
C ILE A 270 -6.63 -16.54 43.69
N LEU A 271 -5.53 -16.60 44.42
CA LEU A 271 -4.43 -17.53 44.14
C LEU A 271 -4.88 -18.98 44.19
N ASP A 272 -5.67 -19.36 45.25
CA ASP A 272 -6.20 -20.69 45.40
C ASP A 272 -7.14 -21.04 44.23
N ASP A 273 -8.02 -20.14 43.82
CA ASP A 273 -8.93 -20.38 42.70
C ASP A 273 -8.17 -20.56 41.37
N ILE A 274 -7.19 -19.69 41.09
CA ILE A 274 -6.35 -19.79 39.89
C ILE A 274 -5.56 -21.08 39.89
N ASP A 275 -4.90 -21.43 41.02
CA ASP A 275 -4.09 -22.62 41.14
C ASP A 275 -4.91 -23.91 40.92
N LYS A 276 -6.07 -23.98 41.57
CA LYS A 276 -7.02 -25.09 41.42
C LYS A 276 -7.49 -25.25 39.95
N LYS A 277 -7.87 -24.17 39.29
CA LYS A 277 -8.28 -24.21 37.88
C LYS A 277 -7.13 -24.59 36.95
N MET A 278 -5.91 -24.13 37.21
CA MET A 278 -4.73 -24.48 36.44
C MET A 278 -4.32 -25.92 36.62
N LYS A 279 -4.35 -26.47 37.86
CA LYS A 279 -4.12 -27.90 38.14
C LYS A 279 -5.12 -28.76 37.40
N LYS A 280 -6.41 -28.44 37.51
CA LYS A 280 -7.47 -29.14 36.79
C LYS A 280 -7.26 -29.14 35.28
N SER A 281 -6.89 -28.01 34.67
CA SER A 281 -6.66 -27.91 33.23
C SER A 281 -5.46 -28.74 32.74
N ARG A 282 -4.47 -28.96 33.61
CA ARG A 282 -3.26 -29.76 33.33
C ARG A 282 -3.36 -31.22 33.74
N GLY A 283 -4.48 -31.64 34.31
CA GLY A 283 -4.63 -33.01 34.83
C GLY A 283 -3.71 -33.32 36.02
N ILE A 284 -3.30 -32.30 36.79
CA ILE A 284 -2.44 -32.44 37.97
C ILE A 284 -3.36 -32.70 39.18
N GLU A 285 -3.04 -33.75 39.98
CA GLU A 285 -3.75 -33.99 41.22
C GLU A 285 -3.59 -32.79 42.17
N ASP A 286 -4.58 -32.61 43.04
CA ASP A 286 -4.57 -31.50 44.01
C ASP A 286 -3.49 -31.81 45.07
N THR A 287 -2.28 -31.35 44.79
CA THR A 287 -1.11 -31.47 45.67
C THR A 287 -1.02 -30.24 46.54
N GLU A 288 -0.35 -30.31 47.68
CA GLU A 288 -0.15 -29.17 48.60
C GLU A 288 0.68 -28.07 47.95
N GLU A 289 1.53 -28.38 46.97
CA GLU A 289 2.39 -27.39 46.29
C GLU A 289 1.61 -26.62 45.24
N ARG A 290 1.60 -25.27 45.39
CA ARG A 290 0.98 -24.38 44.41
C ARG A 290 1.85 -24.28 43.15
N ILE A 291 1.21 -24.36 41.98
CA ILE A 291 1.85 -24.07 40.68
C ILE A 291 1.70 -22.59 40.25
N PHE A 292 0.79 -21.87 40.90
CA PHE A 292 0.59 -20.43 40.70
C PHE A 292 0.76 -19.68 42.04
N SER A 293 1.58 -18.65 42.07
CA SER A 293 1.94 -17.91 43.28
C SER A 293 1.96 -16.40 43.04
N VAL A 294 2.11 -15.59 44.07
CA VAL A 294 2.28 -14.13 44.01
C VAL A 294 3.48 -13.69 43.13
N GLN A 295 4.45 -14.58 42.89
CA GLN A 295 5.58 -14.34 42.01
C GLN A 295 5.24 -14.60 40.53
N SER A 296 4.14 -15.28 40.27
CA SER A 296 3.70 -15.60 38.90
C SER A 296 3.22 -14.35 38.17
N THR A 297 3.66 -14.19 36.93
CA THR A 297 3.19 -13.09 36.05
C THR A 297 1.76 -13.36 35.61
N LEU A 298 0.91 -12.34 35.75
CA LEU A 298 -0.45 -12.38 35.21
C LEU A 298 -0.43 -12.39 33.68
N ASN A 299 -1.33 -13.16 33.12
CA ASN A 299 -1.53 -13.25 31.66
C ASN A 299 -3.04 -13.35 31.38
N LEU A 300 -3.42 -13.41 30.11
CA LEU A 300 -4.84 -13.41 29.72
C LEU A 300 -5.67 -14.49 30.41
N LEU A 301 -5.10 -15.69 30.65
CA LEU A 301 -5.79 -16.75 31.38
C LEU A 301 -5.94 -16.42 32.87
N SER A 302 -4.91 -15.86 33.50
CA SER A 302 -4.98 -15.43 34.89
C SER A 302 -6.01 -14.30 35.07
N TYR A 303 -6.04 -13.35 34.14
CA TYR A 303 -7.07 -12.31 34.14
C TYR A 303 -8.48 -12.85 33.98
N LEU A 304 -8.69 -13.83 33.10
CA LEU A 304 -9.99 -14.50 32.97
C LEU A 304 -10.42 -15.13 34.29
N ASN A 305 -9.51 -15.82 34.98
CA ASN A 305 -9.81 -16.44 36.28
C ASN A 305 -10.16 -15.39 37.36
N ILE A 306 -9.51 -14.22 37.35
CA ILE A 306 -9.86 -13.09 38.22
C ILE A 306 -11.27 -12.57 37.92
N LEU A 307 -11.60 -12.40 36.65
CA LEU A 307 -12.94 -11.96 36.24
C LEU A 307 -14.02 -12.98 36.62
N GLU A 308 -13.73 -14.27 36.49
CA GLU A 308 -14.62 -15.35 36.94
C GLU A 308 -14.79 -15.34 38.47
N PHE A 309 -13.72 -15.12 39.23
CA PHE A 309 -13.74 -15.05 40.68
C PHE A 309 -14.66 -13.92 41.18
N TYR A 310 -14.65 -12.77 40.49
CA TYR A 310 -15.53 -11.62 40.80
C TYR A 310 -16.85 -11.62 40.03
N GLU A 311 -17.22 -12.72 39.38
CA GLU A 311 -18.49 -12.91 38.69
C GLU A 311 -18.82 -11.85 37.63
N TYR A 312 -17.79 -11.41 36.87
CA TYR A 312 -18.02 -10.50 35.74
C TYR A 312 -18.92 -11.11 34.66
N ASP A 313 -19.45 -10.28 33.75
CA ASP A 313 -20.39 -10.69 32.70
C ASP A 313 -19.89 -11.90 31.91
N SER A 314 -20.77 -12.85 31.67
CA SER A 314 -20.47 -14.09 30.93
C SER A 314 -20.15 -13.85 29.44
N GLN A 315 -20.64 -12.75 28.83
CA GLN A 315 -20.30 -12.39 27.45
C GLN A 315 -18.83 -11.95 27.37
N LEU A 316 -18.37 -11.18 28.35
CA LEU A 316 -16.97 -10.78 28.47
C LEU A 316 -16.05 -12.02 28.60
N GLN A 317 -16.41 -12.94 29.49
CA GLN A 317 -15.67 -14.19 29.68
C GLN A 317 -15.66 -15.03 28.38
N THR A 318 -16.76 -15.09 27.65
CA THR A 318 -16.85 -15.78 26.35
C THR A 318 -15.96 -15.15 25.29
N ALA A 319 -15.90 -13.83 25.22
CA ALA A 319 -15.02 -13.11 24.29
C ALA A 319 -13.54 -13.40 24.56
N ILE A 320 -13.15 -13.40 25.85
CA ILE A 320 -11.77 -13.70 26.26
C ILE A 320 -11.41 -15.15 25.92
N ASN A 321 -12.31 -16.10 26.21
CA ASN A 321 -12.12 -17.51 25.83
C ASN A 321 -11.97 -17.67 24.31
N GLY A 322 -12.73 -16.91 23.53
CA GLY A 322 -12.58 -16.88 22.06
C GLY A 322 -11.17 -16.44 21.63
N ILE A 323 -10.59 -15.44 22.30
CA ILE A 323 -9.22 -14.99 22.05
C ILE A 323 -8.19 -16.04 22.51
N LEU A 324 -8.39 -16.62 23.71
CA LEU A 324 -7.53 -17.68 24.24
C LEU A 324 -7.50 -18.92 23.36
N SER A 325 -8.60 -19.25 22.68
CA SER A 325 -8.67 -20.39 21.76
C SER A 325 -7.66 -20.31 20.60
N LEU A 326 -7.14 -19.11 20.31
CA LEU A 326 -6.14 -18.86 19.28
C LEU A 326 -4.69 -18.91 19.81
N ASN A 327 -4.48 -19.12 21.11
CA ASN A 327 -3.14 -19.16 21.71
C ASN A 327 -2.25 -20.26 21.10
N GLY A 328 -2.79 -21.39 20.69
CA GLY A 328 -2.03 -22.47 20.04
C GLY A 328 -1.37 -21.98 18.75
N GLU A 329 -2.13 -21.33 17.89
CA GLU A 329 -1.62 -20.78 16.63
C GLU A 329 -0.68 -19.58 16.88
N ARG A 330 -1.03 -18.70 17.81
CA ARG A 330 -0.16 -17.59 18.23
C ARG A 330 1.20 -18.08 18.74
N ASN A 331 1.24 -19.14 19.57
CA ASN A 331 2.50 -19.67 20.11
C ASN A 331 3.37 -20.31 19.04
N LYS A 332 2.79 -20.99 18.05
CA LYS A 332 3.53 -21.51 16.89
C LYS A 332 4.24 -20.39 16.14
N VAL A 333 3.58 -19.24 15.93
CA VAL A 333 4.14 -18.08 15.28
C VAL A 333 5.21 -17.41 16.14
N ALA A 334 4.89 -17.14 17.40
CA ALA A 334 5.75 -16.34 18.27
C ALA A 334 7.03 -17.06 18.71
N HIS A 335 6.99 -18.39 18.84
CA HIS A 335 8.07 -19.19 19.41
C HIS A 335 8.56 -20.32 18.52
N GLY A 336 7.76 -20.78 17.56
CA GLY A 336 8.04 -21.95 16.75
C GLY A 336 8.63 -21.66 15.37
N LEU A 337 8.66 -20.40 14.93
CA LEU A 337 9.00 -20.01 13.54
C LEU A 337 8.25 -20.85 12.49
N SER A 338 7.06 -21.32 12.85
CA SER A 338 6.26 -22.22 12.04
C SER A 338 5.27 -21.46 11.19
N GLU A 339 4.95 -21.98 10.02
CA GLU A 339 3.89 -21.44 9.18
C GLU A 339 2.54 -21.48 9.91
N ILE A 340 1.73 -20.46 9.69
CA ILE A 340 0.35 -20.46 10.13
C ILE A 340 -0.44 -21.37 9.20
N ASP A 341 -1.10 -22.38 9.73
CA ASP A 341 -2.08 -23.12 8.94
C ASP A 341 -3.31 -22.23 8.70
N THR A 342 -3.33 -21.59 7.53
CA THR A 342 -4.43 -20.69 7.11
C THR A 342 -5.77 -21.41 7.04
N ARG A 343 -5.79 -22.77 6.99
CA ARG A 343 -7.02 -23.57 7.06
C ARG A 343 -7.62 -23.58 8.47
N LEU A 344 -6.78 -23.47 9.50
CA LEU A 344 -7.21 -23.40 10.90
C LEU A 344 -7.66 -21.98 11.28
N LEU A 345 -7.17 -20.95 10.58
CA LEU A 345 -7.52 -19.55 10.76
C LEU A 345 -8.44 -19.04 9.64
N SER A 346 -9.64 -19.61 9.57
CA SER A 346 -10.63 -19.17 8.60
C SER A 346 -10.97 -17.68 8.76
N ARG A 347 -11.39 -17.02 7.68
CA ARG A 347 -11.89 -15.63 7.73
C ARG A 347 -12.96 -15.44 8.80
N LYS A 348 -13.77 -16.47 9.07
CA LYS A 348 -14.78 -16.46 10.14
C LYS A 348 -14.15 -16.31 11.53
N LYS A 349 -13.05 -17.02 11.81
CA LYS A 349 -12.34 -16.92 13.11
C LYS A 349 -11.69 -15.55 13.29
N LEU A 350 -11.09 -14.99 12.23
CA LEU A 350 -10.53 -13.64 12.29
C LEU A 350 -11.60 -12.55 12.47
N LYS A 351 -12.76 -12.73 11.85
CA LYS A 351 -13.92 -11.85 12.07
C LYS A 351 -14.39 -11.94 13.52
N GLN A 352 -14.55 -13.16 14.05
CA GLN A 352 -14.92 -13.38 15.45
C GLN A 352 -13.90 -12.76 16.42
N LEU A 353 -12.59 -12.87 16.12
CA LEU A 353 -11.54 -12.22 16.90
C LEU A 353 -11.74 -10.70 16.96
N SER A 354 -12.00 -10.06 15.81
CA SER A 354 -12.27 -8.62 15.76
C SER A 354 -13.55 -8.24 16.55
N GLU A 355 -14.60 -9.06 16.44
CA GLU A 355 -15.85 -8.85 17.21
C GLU A 355 -15.61 -8.99 18.71
N ASN A 356 -14.84 -9.98 19.15
CA ASN A 356 -14.47 -10.15 20.56
C ASN A 356 -13.66 -8.95 21.08
N LEU A 357 -12.68 -8.46 20.31
CA LEU A 357 -11.90 -7.27 20.71
C LEU A 357 -12.78 -6.00 20.79
N ARG A 358 -13.72 -5.82 19.86
CA ARG A 358 -14.68 -4.71 19.89
C ARG A 358 -15.54 -4.75 21.14
N LEU A 359 -16.04 -5.94 21.48
CA LEU A 359 -16.81 -6.14 22.70
C LEU A 359 -16.01 -5.73 23.94
N LEU A 360 -14.74 -6.17 24.07
CA LEU A 360 -13.87 -5.76 25.16
C LEU A 360 -13.72 -4.23 25.24
N LEU A 361 -13.53 -3.56 24.09
CA LEU A 361 -13.35 -2.11 24.06
C LEU A 361 -14.60 -1.35 24.46
N VAL A 362 -15.77 -1.83 24.04
CA VAL A 362 -17.05 -1.21 24.37
C VAL A 362 -17.43 -1.44 25.82
N ASP A 363 -17.40 -2.70 26.27
CA ASP A 363 -17.97 -3.07 27.58
C ASP A 363 -17.00 -2.75 28.74
N CYS A 364 -15.68 -2.85 28.50
CA CYS A 364 -14.68 -2.61 29.53
C CYS A 364 -14.19 -1.17 29.60
N LEU A 365 -14.07 -0.50 28.45
CA LEU A 365 -13.48 0.84 28.37
C LEU A 365 -14.47 1.91 27.87
N ASP A 366 -15.75 1.61 27.70
CA ASP A 366 -16.79 2.56 27.26
C ASP A 366 -16.43 3.27 25.92
N ILE A 367 -15.73 2.58 25.01
CA ILE A 367 -15.34 3.16 23.72
C ILE A 367 -16.48 3.03 22.72
N ASP A 368 -16.96 4.18 22.20
CA ASP A 368 -18.03 4.22 21.21
C ASP A 368 -17.65 3.50 19.91
N SER A 369 -18.52 2.63 19.43
CA SER A 369 -18.31 1.82 18.23
C SER A 369 -18.14 2.64 16.95
N SER A 370 -18.57 3.90 16.92
CA SER A 370 -18.39 4.80 15.78
C SER A 370 -16.92 5.10 15.43
N TYR A 371 -16.00 4.88 16.39
CA TYR A 371 -14.56 5.03 16.17
C TYR A 371 -13.94 3.88 15.41
N PHE A 372 -14.54 2.70 15.42
CA PHE A 372 -13.93 1.48 14.83
C PHE A 372 -13.76 1.53 13.30
N ASN A 373 -14.51 2.39 12.61
CA ASN A 373 -14.42 2.58 11.16
C ASN A 373 -13.54 3.79 10.79
N TYR A 374 -12.63 4.20 11.67
CA TYR A 374 -11.81 5.39 11.47
C TYR A 374 -11.01 5.34 10.16
N TYR A 375 -10.26 4.27 9.92
CA TYR A 375 -9.43 4.16 8.71
C TYR A 375 -10.26 4.07 7.43
N ASP A 376 -11.40 3.40 7.44
CA ASP A 376 -12.30 3.35 6.27
C ASP A 376 -12.79 4.74 5.88
N LYS A 377 -13.25 5.53 6.87
CA LYS A 377 -13.68 6.93 6.65
C LYS A 377 -12.54 7.80 6.13
N GLN A 378 -11.35 7.65 6.71
CA GLN A 378 -10.18 8.42 6.26
C GLN A 378 -9.72 8.01 4.85
N ASN A 379 -9.77 6.74 4.51
CA ASN A 379 -9.45 6.25 3.17
C ASN A 379 -10.43 6.81 2.14
N GLU A 380 -11.73 6.81 2.42
CA GLU A 380 -12.75 7.43 1.55
C GLU A 380 -12.47 8.92 1.32
N GLU A 381 -12.14 9.65 2.38
CA GLU A 381 -11.79 11.08 2.29
C GLU A 381 -10.53 11.32 1.45
N LEU A 382 -9.45 10.58 1.70
CA LEU A 382 -8.20 10.67 0.94
C LEU A 382 -8.40 10.34 -0.54
N ILE A 383 -9.16 9.28 -0.84
CA ILE A 383 -9.48 8.87 -2.21
C ILE A 383 -10.27 9.95 -2.94
N LYS A 384 -11.26 10.56 -2.28
CA LYS A 384 -12.04 11.68 -2.82
C LYS A 384 -11.17 12.92 -3.08
N MET A 385 -10.17 13.16 -2.26
CA MET A 385 -9.23 14.26 -2.49
C MET A 385 -8.32 14.04 -3.69
N LEU A 386 -8.11 12.80 -4.12
CA LEU A 386 -7.36 12.46 -5.33
C LEU A 386 -8.18 12.65 -6.63
N GLU A 387 -9.45 12.88 -6.53
CA GLU A 387 -10.31 13.28 -7.68
C GLU A 387 -10.04 14.71 -8.11
#